data_3b84e427e1cbb44f3570e0cbe5c55508
#
_entry.id   3b84e427e1cbb44f3570e0cbe5c55508
#
_cell.length_a   1.000
_cell.length_b   1.000
_cell.length_c   1.000
_cell.angle_alpha   90.00
_cell.angle_beta   90.00
_cell.angle_gamma   90.00
#
_symmetry.space_group_name_H-M   'P 1'
#
loop_
_entity.id
_entity.type
_entity.pdbx_description
1 polymer ?
#
loop_
_entity_poly.entity_id
_entity_poly.type
_entity_poly.pdbx_seq_one_letter_code
_entity_poly.pdbx_strand_id
1 'polypeptide(L)'
;MGIIIFIVVVFALVLSVLSSIYVVRQQSVAIIERFGRYQKTSSSGMNFRIPFGIDKIAARVQLRLLQSDIVVETKTQDNVFVTMNVATQYRVNENNVTDAYYKLMRPESQIKSYIEDALRSSVPKLTLDELFEKKDEIALEVQKQVAEEMSTYGYIIVKTLITKVEPDAEVKQSMNEINAAQRKRVAAQELAEADKIKIVTAAE
;
A
#
# COMPACT_ATOMS: atom_id res chain seq x y z
N MET A 1 -64.72 -1.88 -10.54
CA MET A 1 -63.82 -1.17 -9.56
C MET A 1 -62.88 -2.14 -8.84
N GLY A 2 -63.39 -3.22 -8.20
CA GLY A 2 -62.54 -4.16 -7.43
C GLY A 2 -61.42 -4.85 -8.23
N ILE A 3 -61.72 -5.27 -9.49
CA ILE A 3 -60.74 -5.93 -10.36
C ILE A 3 -59.58 -4.97 -10.74
N ILE A 4 -59.87 -3.72 -11.01
CA ILE A 4 -58.85 -2.73 -11.37
C ILE A 4 -57.91 -2.44 -10.17
N ILE A 5 -58.48 -2.29 -8.97
CA ILE A 5 -57.73 -2.11 -7.73
C ILE A 5 -56.82 -3.31 -7.47
N PHE A 6 -57.35 -4.53 -7.66
CA PHE A 6 -56.57 -5.76 -7.51
C PHE A 6 -55.37 -5.82 -8.47
N ILE A 7 -55.58 -5.49 -9.77
CA ILE A 7 -54.52 -5.47 -10.77
C ILE A 7 -53.44 -4.44 -10.40
N VAL A 8 -53.82 -3.23 -9.95
CA VAL A 8 -52.87 -2.19 -9.51
C VAL A 8 -52.07 -2.64 -8.31
N VAL A 9 -52.70 -3.28 -7.32
CA VAL A 9 -51.97 -3.78 -6.14
C VAL A 9 -50.98 -4.90 -6.52
N VAL A 10 -51.38 -5.84 -7.37
CA VAL A 10 -50.51 -6.92 -7.84
C VAL A 10 -49.31 -6.34 -8.63
N PHE A 11 -49.57 -5.37 -9.52
CA PHE A 11 -48.54 -4.70 -10.30
C PHE A 11 -47.56 -3.94 -9.40
N ALA A 12 -48.03 -3.19 -8.41
CA ALA A 12 -47.20 -2.50 -7.43
C ALA A 12 -46.35 -3.49 -6.61
N LEU A 13 -46.89 -4.64 -6.25
CA LEU A 13 -46.20 -5.68 -5.51
C LEU A 13 -45.07 -6.31 -6.36
N VAL A 14 -45.33 -6.58 -7.63
CA VAL A 14 -44.32 -7.08 -8.59
C VAL A 14 -43.19 -6.06 -8.77
N LEU A 15 -43.52 -4.79 -8.98
CA LEU A 15 -42.54 -3.73 -9.09
C LEU A 15 -41.70 -3.60 -7.80
N SER A 16 -42.30 -3.75 -6.64
CA SER A 16 -41.63 -3.74 -5.35
C SER A 16 -40.61 -4.87 -5.24
N VAL A 17 -40.96 -6.09 -5.63
CA VAL A 17 -40.07 -7.25 -5.62
C VAL A 17 -38.91 -7.06 -6.60
N LEU A 18 -39.16 -6.57 -7.82
CA LEU A 18 -38.12 -6.32 -8.82
C LEU A 18 -37.14 -5.21 -8.33
N SER A 19 -37.65 -4.19 -7.67
CA SER A 19 -36.83 -3.10 -7.09
C SER A 19 -36.01 -3.52 -5.87
N SER A 20 -36.32 -4.65 -5.26
CA SER A 20 -35.60 -5.21 -4.11
C SER A 20 -34.29 -5.88 -4.48
N ILE A 21 -34.15 -6.32 -5.73
CA ILE A 21 -33.00 -7.09 -6.19
C ILE A 21 -31.88 -6.14 -6.62
N TYR A 22 -30.66 -6.41 -6.18
CA TYR A 22 -29.46 -5.74 -6.67
C TYR A 22 -28.28 -6.71 -6.73
N VAL A 23 -27.34 -6.40 -7.62
CA VAL A 23 -26.14 -7.23 -7.85
C VAL A 23 -24.91 -6.49 -7.33
N VAL A 24 -24.08 -7.21 -6.57
CA VAL A 24 -22.77 -6.79 -6.11
C VAL A 24 -21.70 -7.47 -6.96
N ARG A 25 -20.76 -6.71 -7.48
CA ARG A 25 -19.67 -7.24 -8.33
C ARG A 25 -18.71 -8.10 -7.51
N GLN A 26 -18.05 -9.03 -8.19
CA GLN A 26 -16.97 -9.83 -7.60
C GLN A 26 -15.87 -8.92 -7.03
N GLN A 27 -15.24 -9.33 -5.93
CA GLN A 27 -14.25 -8.55 -5.21
C GLN A 27 -14.75 -7.17 -4.75
N SER A 28 -16.03 -7.08 -4.42
CA SER A 28 -16.60 -5.91 -3.75
C SER A 28 -17.67 -6.34 -2.74
N VAL A 29 -17.91 -5.48 -1.77
CA VAL A 29 -18.94 -5.63 -0.74
C VAL A 29 -19.80 -4.37 -0.75
N ALA A 30 -21.10 -4.52 -0.69
CA ALA A 30 -22.03 -3.40 -0.54
C ALA A 30 -22.41 -3.22 0.93
N ILE A 31 -22.32 -2.00 1.41
CA ILE A 31 -22.77 -1.59 2.75
C ILE A 31 -24.20 -1.07 2.62
N ILE A 32 -25.11 -1.66 3.38
CA ILE A 32 -26.53 -1.31 3.40
C ILE A 32 -26.83 -0.56 4.68
N GLU A 33 -27.39 0.62 4.51
CA GLU A 33 -27.94 1.45 5.58
C GLU A 33 -29.47 1.45 5.53
N ARG A 34 -30.06 1.43 6.72
CA ARG A 34 -31.48 1.63 6.93
C ARG A 34 -31.69 2.89 7.74
N PHE A 35 -32.34 3.89 7.16
CA PHE A 35 -32.55 5.20 7.78
C PHE A 35 -31.26 5.84 8.34
N GLY A 36 -30.13 5.70 7.60
CA GLY A 36 -28.83 6.24 7.99
C GLY A 36 -28.07 5.45 9.05
N ARG A 37 -28.55 4.24 9.42
CA ARG A 37 -27.83 3.33 10.32
C ARG A 37 -27.35 2.11 9.57
N TYR A 38 -26.15 1.66 9.86
CA TYR A 38 -25.64 0.40 9.35
C TYR A 38 -26.60 -0.76 9.66
N GLN A 39 -26.95 -1.52 8.65
CA GLN A 39 -27.82 -2.69 8.77
C GLN A 39 -27.09 -3.99 8.50
N LYS A 40 -26.42 -4.08 7.36
CA LYS A 40 -25.69 -5.29 6.94
C LYS A 40 -24.67 -4.98 5.84
N THR A 41 -23.71 -5.89 5.68
CA THR A 41 -22.87 -5.99 4.49
C THR A 41 -23.39 -7.09 3.57
N SER A 42 -23.30 -6.88 2.26
CA SER A 42 -23.70 -7.84 1.24
C SER A 42 -22.53 -8.20 0.35
N SER A 43 -22.22 -9.49 0.32
CA SER A 43 -21.13 -10.05 -0.50
C SER A 43 -21.50 -10.04 -1.99
N SER A 44 -20.53 -10.41 -2.84
CA SER A 44 -20.71 -10.52 -4.29
C SER A 44 -21.83 -11.49 -4.67
N GLY A 45 -22.57 -11.15 -5.72
CA GLY A 45 -23.70 -11.89 -6.24
C GLY A 45 -25.02 -11.14 -6.14
N MET A 46 -26.12 -11.88 -6.25
CA MET A 46 -27.46 -11.34 -6.17
C MET A 46 -27.89 -11.20 -4.71
N ASN A 47 -28.36 -10.01 -4.35
CA ASN A 47 -28.75 -9.65 -2.99
C ASN A 47 -30.11 -8.96 -3.00
N PHE A 48 -30.76 -8.97 -1.82
CA PHE A 48 -32.06 -8.35 -1.62
C PHE A 48 -31.98 -7.21 -0.60
N ARG A 49 -32.70 -6.12 -0.88
CA ARG A 49 -32.87 -4.96 0.00
C ARG A 49 -34.35 -4.59 0.07
N ILE A 50 -34.76 -3.91 1.12
CA ILE A 50 -36.11 -3.37 1.22
C ILE A 50 -36.23 -2.15 0.30
N PRO A 51 -37.21 -2.14 -0.64
CA PRO A 51 -37.38 -1.03 -1.57
C PRO A 51 -37.93 0.23 -0.88
N PHE A 52 -38.36 1.22 -1.67
CA PHE A 52 -38.97 2.49 -1.23
C PHE A 52 -38.04 3.39 -0.40
N GLY A 53 -36.69 3.24 -0.57
CA GLY A 53 -35.73 4.10 0.10
C GLY A 53 -35.47 3.74 1.57
N ILE A 54 -36.06 2.66 2.08
CA ILE A 54 -35.84 2.16 3.44
C ILE A 54 -34.38 1.67 3.56
N ASP A 55 -33.96 0.78 2.66
CA ASP A 55 -32.58 0.31 2.57
C ASP A 55 -31.86 1.03 1.42
N LYS A 56 -30.75 1.67 1.74
CA LYS A 56 -29.87 2.36 0.78
C LYS A 56 -28.52 1.66 0.72
N ILE A 57 -27.93 1.58 -0.47
CA ILE A 57 -26.54 1.21 -0.64
C ILE A 57 -25.71 2.46 -0.31
N ALA A 58 -25.11 2.48 0.88
CA ALA A 58 -24.26 3.59 1.33
C ALA A 58 -22.96 3.65 0.53
N ALA A 59 -22.33 2.48 0.34
CA ALA A 59 -21.09 2.37 -0.42
C ALA A 59 -20.92 0.98 -1.03
N ARG A 60 -20.06 0.91 -2.05
CA ARG A 60 -19.51 -0.33 -2.58
C ARG A 60 -18.01 -0.32 -2.37
N VAL A 61 -17.54 -1.06 -1.38
CA VAL A 61 -16.15 -1.14 -1.00
C VAL A 61 -15.46 -2.21 -1.83
N GLN A 62 -14.33 -1.87 -2.45
CA GLN A 62 -13.52 -2.81 -3.22
C GLN A 62 -12.58 -3.57 -2.28
N LEU A 63 -12.49 -4.88 -2.51
CA LEU A 63 -11.60 -5.77 -1.76
C LEU A 63 -10.30 -6.08 -2.49
N ARG A 64 -10.13 -5.53 -3.70
CA ARG A 64 -8.93 -5.72 -4.52
C ARG A 64 -7.71 -5.13 -3.84
N LEU A 65 -6.57 -5.69 -4.18
CA LEU A 65 -5.29 -5.13 -3.79
C LEU A 65 -5.11 -3.76 -4.49
N LEU A 66 -4.78 -2.76 -3.69
CA LEU A 66 -4.45 -1.41 -4.12
C LEU A 66 -2.97 -1.15 -3.81
N GLN A 67 -2.36 -0.25 -4.57
CA GLN A 67 -1.00 0.22 -4.33
C GLN A 67 -1.00 1.73 -4.19
N SER A 68 -0.23 2.22 -3.23
CA SER A 68 0.07 3.63 -3.05
C SER A 68 1.58 3.81 -3.18
N ASP A 69 1.99 4.70 -4.07
CA ASP A 69 3.37 5.09 -4.26
C ASP A 69 3.63 6.40 -3.50
N ILE A 70 4.56 6.36 -2.58
CA ILE A 70 4.83 7.42 -1.62
C ILE A 70 6.28 7.87 -1.80
N VAL A 71 6.49 9.18 -1.91
CA VAL A 71 7.82 9.79 -1.93
C VAL A 71 8.07 10.42 -0.57
N VAL A 72 9.15 10.01 0.08
CA VAL A 72 9.56 10.50 1.40
C VAL A 72 10.94 11.11 1.31
N GLU A 73 11.06 12.34 1.77
CA GLU A 73 12.34 13.02 1.94
C GLU A 73 12.73 13.00 3.41
N THR A 74 13.93 12.57 3.69
CA THR A 74 14.49 12.47 5.04
C THR A 74 15.99 12.64 5.01
N LYS A 75 16.64 12.59 6.18
CA LYS A 75 18.06 12.80 6.37
C LYS A 75 18.66 11.62 7.14
N THR A 76 19.77 11.12 6.68
CA THR A 76 20.53 10.03 7.33
C THR A 76 21.35 10.54 8.51
N GLN A 77 21.94 9.62 9.30
CA GLN A 77 22.79 9.93 10.44
C GLN A 77 24.03 10.75 10.04
N ASP A 78 24.60 10.48 8.88
CA ASP A 78 25.74 11.18 8.27
C ASP A 78 25.35 12.48 7.56
N ASN A 79 24.18 13.02 7.86
CA ASN A 79 23.66 14.29 7.37
C ASN A 79 23.38 14.38 5.86
N VAL A 80 23.21 13.25 5.19
CA VAL A 80 22.87 13.21 3.77
C VAL A 80 21.34 13.26 3.61
N PHE A 81 20.86 14.16 2.76
CA PHE A 81 19.45 14.16 2.35
C PHE A 81 19.21 13.05 1.35
N VAL A 82 18.13 12.30 1.58
CA VAL A 82 17.72 11.19 0.71
C VAL A 82 16.26 11.28 0.37
N THR A 83 15.96 11.05 -0.89
CA THR A 83 14.59 10.85 -1.39
C THR A 83 14.34 9.37 -1.58
N MET A 84 13.31 8.86 -0.91
CA MET A 84 12.94 7.44 -0.95
C MET A 84 11.58 7.27 -1.60
N ASN A 85 11.49 6.35 -2.57
CA ASN A 85 10.22 5.93 -3.15
C ASN A 85 9.78 4.63 -2.47
N VAL A 86 8.59 4.65 -1.89
CA VAL A 86 8.02 3.52 -1.14
C VAL A 86 6.70 3.12 -1.78
N ALA A 87 6.63 1.88 -2.24
CA ALA A 87 5.40 1.28 -2.77
C ALA A 87 4.75 0.44 -1.68
N THR A 88 3.53 0.78 -1.29
CA THR A 88 2.77 0.04 -0.28
C THR A 88 1.52 -0.56 -0.88
N GLN A 89 1.40 -1.88 -0.75
CA GLN A 89 0.25 -2.64 -1.19
C GLN A 89 -0.68 -2.91 -0.01
N TYR A 90 -1.94 -2.58 -0.17
CA TYR A 90 -2.95 -2.73 0.86
C TYR A 90 -4.30 -3.15 0.29
N ARG A 91 -5.15 -3.71 1.13
CA ARG A 91 -6.53 -4.06 0.80
C ARG A 91 -7.44 -3.91 2.00
N VAL A 92 -8.73 -3.84 1.76
CA VAL A 92 -9.73 -3.89 2.83
C VAL A 92 -9.85 -5.33 3.35
N ASN A 93 -9.95 -5.47 4.67
CA ASN A 93 -10.25 -6.74 5.32
C ASN A 93 -11.75 -7.07 5.14
N GLU A 94 -12.04 -8.23 4.55
CA GLU A 94 -13.42 -8.67 4.29
C GLU A 94 -14.28 -8.75 5.55
N ASN A 95 -13.66 -9.07 6.70
CA ASN A 95 -14.37 -9.18 7.97
C ASN A 95 -14.66 -7.82 8.63
N ASN A 96 -13.90 -6.77 8.25
CA ASN A 96 -13.96 -5.46 8.88
C ASN A 96 -14.25 -4.33 7.88
N VAL A 97 -15.04 -4.62 6.85
CA VAL A 97 -15.41 -3.64 5.79
C VAL A 97 -16.13 -2.42 6.36
N THR A 98 -16.92 -2.62 7.41
CA THR A 98 -17.62 -1.54 8.11
C THR A 98 -16.67 -0.54 8.74
N ASP A 99 -15.62 -1.03 9.39
CA ASP A 99 -14.61 -0.18 10.00
C ASP A 99 -13.84 0.62 8.94
N ALA A 100 -13.50 -0.03 7.83
CA ALA A 100 -12.83 0.63 6.71
C ALA A 100 -13.65 1.77 6.09
N TYR A 101 -14.97 1.64 6.07
CA TYR A 101 -15.83 2.66 5.50
C TYR A 101 -16.20 3.79 6.49
N TYR A 102 -16.56 3.43 7.74
CA TYR A 102 -17.08 4.41 8.69
C TYR A 102 -15.99 5.09 9.52
N LYS A 103 -14.87 4.41 9.80
CA LYS A 103 -13.82 4.97 10.65
C LYS A 103 -12.75 5.75 9.90
N LEU A 104 -12.55 5.49 8.60
CA LEU A 104 -11.47 6.10 7.84
C LEU A 104 -11.94 6.63 6.47
N MET A 105 -11.87 7.95 6.31
CA MET A 105 -12.36 8.62 5.10
C MET A 105 -11.33 8.56 3.95
N ARG A 106 -10.05 8.70 4.24
CA ARG A 106 -8.96 8.77 3.23
C ARG A 106 -7.83 7.81 3.61
N PRO A 107 -7.95 6.52 3.29
CA PRO A 107 -6.96 5.51 3.65
C PRO A 107 -5.58 5.79 3.06
N GLU A 108 -5.49 6.23 1.81
CA GLU A 108 -4.20 6.54 1.16
C GLU A 108 -3.42 7.62 1.89
N SER A 109 -4.08 8.71 2.26
CA SER A 109 -3.44 9.80 3.00
C SER A 109 -2.95 9.34 4.38
N GLN A 110 -3.71 8.48 5.03
CA GLN A 110 -3.36 7.97 6.35
C GLN A 110 -2.18 7.01 6.28
N ILE A 111 -2.21 6.06 5.33
CA ILE A 111 -1.09 5.14 5.06
C ILE A 111 0.19 5.94 4.75
N LYS A 112 0.07 6.96 3.89
CA LYS A 112 1.19 7.85 3.55
C LYS A 112 1.77 8.50 4.80
N SER A 113 0.93 9.09 5.66
CA SER A 113 1.39 9.75 6.88
C SER A 113 2.10 8.81 7.85
N TYR A 114 1.57 7.60 8.03
CA TYR A 114 2.21 6.60 8.91
C TYR A 114 3.55 6.10 8.34
N ILE A 115 3.65 5.90 7.03
CA ILE A 115 4.90 5.51 6.38
C ILE A 115 5.95 6.63 6.49
N GLU A 116 5.54 7.88 6.23
CA GLU A 116 6.42 9.04 6.38
C GLU A 116 6.96 9.17 7.82
N ASP A 117 6.09 9.00 8.82
CA ASP A 117 6.47 9.06 10.23
C ASP A 117 7.42 7.93 10.61
N ALA A 118 7.11 6.69 10.24
CA ALA A 118 7.95 5.53 10.49
C ALA A 118 9.35 5.69 9.87
N LEU A 119 9.43 6.14 8.62
CA LEU A 119 10.72 6.35 7.94
C LEU A 119 11.50 7.52 8.54
N ARG A 120 10.85 8.64 8.87
CA ARG A 120 11.50 9.77 9.54
C ARG A 120 12.01 9.44 10.94
N SER A 121 11.46 8.43 11.58
CA SER A 121 11.94 7.95 12.89
C SER A 121 13.09 6.93 12.78
N SER A 122 13.14 6.14 11.70
CA SER A 122 14.10 5.05 11.52
C SER A 122 15.35 5.48 10.75
N VAL A 123 15.19 6.20 9.63
CA VAL A 123 16.30 6.56 8.72
C VAL A 123 17.37 7.43 9.36
N PRO A 124 17.06 8.43 10.22
CA PRO A 124 18.10 9.25 10.85
C PRO A 124 19.04 8.52 11.82
N LYS A 125 18.74 7.27 12.13
CA LYS A 125 19.58 6.40 12.97
C LYS A 125 20.62 5.62 12.18
N LEU A 126 20.55 5.67 10.85
CA LEU A 126 21.35 4.88 9.92
C LEU A 126 22.20 5.80 9.04
N THR A 127 23.40 5.35 8.72
CA THR A 127 24.23 5.97 7.68
C THR A 127 23.65 5.68 6.30
N LEU A 128 24.11 6.40 5.28
CA LEU A 128 23.65 6.18 3.90
C LEU A 128 23.98 4.75 3.43
N ASP A 129 25.16 4.24 3.74
CA ASP A 129 25.57 2.87 3.36
C ASP A 129 24.69 1.83 4.05
N GLU A 130 24.43 1.96 5.34
CA GLU A 130 23.50 1.08 6.07
C GLU A 130 22.09 1.14 5.53
N LEU A 131 21.63 2.33 5.10
CA LEU A 131 20.30 2.49 4.50
C LEU A 131 20.17 1.69 3.19
N PHE A 132 21.23 1.69 2.35
CA PHE A 132 21.24 0.87 1.13
C PHE A 132 21.29 -0.63 1.43
N GLU A 133 22.08 -1.03 2.41
CA GLU A 133 22.24 -2.45 2.79
C GLU A 133 20.99 -3.01 3.45
N LYS A 134 20.37 -2.26 4.38
CA LYS A 134 19.26 -2.72 5.22
C LYS A 134 17.88 -2.27 4.74
N LYS A 135 17.77 -1.75 3.52
CA LYS A 135 16.50 -1.20 2.99
C LYS A 135 15.31 -2.16 3.11
N ASP A 136 15.55 -3.47 2.92
CA ASP A 136 14.50 -4.48 2.98
C ASP A 136 14.06 -4.77 4.43
N GLU A 137 14.99 -4.70 5.39
CA GLU A 137 14.70 -4.82 6.82
C GLU A 137 13.88 -3.63 7.31
N ILE A 138 14.27 -2.41 6.88
CA ILE A 138 13.52 -1.17 7.17
C ILE A 138 12.11 -1.25 6.59
N ALA A 139 11.98 -1.70 5.35
CA ALA A 139 10.67 -1.87 4.72
C ALA A 139 9.77 -2.82 5.50
N LEU A 140 10.32 -3.91 6.05
CA LEU A 140 9.59 -4.87 6.86
C LEU A 140 9.18 -4.27 8.23
N GLU A 141 10.07 -3.51 8.87
CA GLU A 141 9.77 -2.84 10.13
C GLU A 141 8.64 -1.81 9.96
N VAL A 142 8.76 -0.95 8.95
CA VAL A 142 7.72 0.03 8.57
C VAL A 142 6.41 -0.67 8.24
N GLN A 143 6.44 -1.78 7.48
CA GLN A 143 5.25 -2.56 7.18
C GLN A 143 4.56 -3.04 8.46
N LYS A 144 5.28 -3.57 9.43
CA LYS A 144 4.70 -4.06 10.70
C LYS A 144 4.04 -2.93 11.48
N GLN A 145 4.74 -1.81 11.63
CA GLN A 145 4.22 -0.65 12.34
C GLN A 145 2.94 -0.11 11.70
N VAL A 146 2.95 0.11 10.38
CA VAL A 146 1.79 0.61 9.65
C VAL A 146 0.65 -0.41 9.61
N ALA A 147 0.95 -1.72 9.54
CA ALA A 147 -0.06 -2.77 9.56
C ALA A 147 -0.81 -2.81 10.89
N GLU A 148 -0.13 -2.63 12.02
CA GLU A 148 -0.74 -2.58 13.34
C GLU A 148 -1.76 -1.43 13.42
N GLU A 149 -1.35 -0.22 13.04
CA GLU A 149 -2.21 0.96 13.05
C GLU A 149 -3.39 0.82 12.09
N MET A 150 -3.15 0.40 10.84
CA MET A 150 -4.18 0.30 9.81
C MET A 150 -5.16 -0.86 10.05
N SER A 151 -4.76 -1.87 10.81
CA SER A 151 -5.64 -3.00 11.18
C SER A 151 -6.85 -2.54 11.99
N THR A 152 -6.69 -1.53 12.83
CA THR A 152 -7.77 -0.95 13.66
C THR A 152 -8.86 -0.28 12.81
N TYR A 153 -8.51 0.12 11.60
CA TYR A 153 -9.41 0.72 10.61
C TYR A 153 -9.91 -0.28 9.57
N GLY A 154 -9.62 -1.59 9.73
CA GLY A 154 -10.09 -2.61 8.82
C GLY A 154 -9.30 -2.71 7.50
N TYR A 155 -8.06 -2.22 7.45
CA TYR A 155 -7.14 -2.37 6.32
C TYR A 155 -6.04 -3.38 6.64
N ILE A 156 -5.64 -4.13 5.62
CA ILE A 156 -4.51 -5.06 5.66
C ILE A 156 -3.40 -4.50 4.78
N ILE A 157 -2.25 -4.22 5.36
CA ILE A 157 -1.02 -3.93 4.62
C ILE A 157 -0.40 -5.26 4.20
N VAL A 158 -0.35 -5.50 2.90
CA VAL A 158 0.13 -6.77 2.34
C VAL A 158 1.65 -6.75 2.21
N LYS A 159 2.18 -5.68 1.63
CA LYS A 159 3.62 -5.52 1.44
C LYS A 159 3.99 -4.04 1.34
N THR A 160 5.14 -3.70 1.94
CA THR A 160 5.79 -2.40 1.77
C THR A 160 7.18 -2.63 1.19
N LEU A 161 7.54 -1.86 0.17
CA LEU A 161 8.80 -1.98 -0.57
C LEU A 161 9.42 -0.60 -0.72
N ILE A 162 10.70 -0.47 -0.37
CA ILE A 162 11.51 0.69 -0.73
C ILE A 162 12.06 0.42 -2.13
N THR A 163 11.49 1.07 -3.13
CA THR A 163 11.83 0.84 -4.55
C THR A 163 13.04 1.63 -4.99
N LYS A 164 13.27 2.79 -4.40
CA LYS A 164 14.36 3.70 -4.76
C LYS A 164 14.84 4.47 -3.54
N VAL A 165 16.16 4.64 -3.45
CA VAL A 165 16.82 5.53 -2.49
C VAL A 165 17.77 6.41 -3.31
N GLU A 166 17.53 7.71 -3.31
CA GLU A 166 18.35 8.69 -4.05
C GLU A 166 18.90 9.72 -3.07
N PRO A 167 20.22 9.75 -2.85
CA PRO A 167 20.86 10.87 -2.17
C PRO A 167 20.90 12.11 -3.07
N ASP A 168 21.19 13.26 -2.47
CA ASP A 168 21.41 14.49 -3.20
C ASP A 168 22.44 14.33 -4.34
N ALA A 169 22.28 15.11 -5.40
CA ALA A 169 23.09 15.01 -6.61
C ALA A 169 24.59 15.16 -6.35
N GLU A 170 24.99 16.04 -5.43
CA GLU A 170 26.38 16.28 -5.05
C GLU A 170 26.98 15.06 -4.37
N VAL A 171 26.26 14.45 -3.42
CA VAL A 171 26.69 13.22 -2.74
C VAL A 171 26.76 12.05 -3.71
N LYS A 172 25.78 11.92 -4.61
CA LYS A 172 25.77 10.88 -5.65
C LYS A 172 26.99 10.98 -6.58
N GLN A 173 27.38 12.21 -6.97
CA GLN A 173 28.57 12.43 -7.78
C GLN A 173 29.84 12.04 -7.02
N SER A 174 29.99 12.49 -5.77
CA SER A 174 31.14 12.16 -4.93
C SER A 174 31.26 10.65 -4.70
N MET A 175 30.18 9.95 -4.43
CA MET A 175 30.15 8.47 -4.32
C MET A 175 30.60 7.79 -5.61
N ASN A 176 30.16 8.29 -6.77
CA ASN A 176 30.59 7.74 -8.06
C ASN A 176 32.08 7.93 -8.30
N GLU A 177 32.64 9.07 -7.92
CA GLU A 177 34.08 9.35 -8.03
C GLU A 177 34.91 8.46 -7.11
N ILE A 178 34.47 8.30 -5.84
CA ILE A 178 35.11 7.39 -4.87
C ILE A 178 35.08 5.95 -5.39
N ASN A 179 33.93 5.48 -5.85
CA ASN A 179 33.77 4.13 -6.39
C ASN A 179 34.63 3.91 -7.65
N ALA A 180 34.74 4.91 -8.52
CA ALA A 180 35.61 4.83 -9.70
C ALA A 180 37.09 4.76 -9.31
N ALA A 181 37.52 5.54 -8.34
CA ALA A 181 38.88 5.51 -7.79
C ALA A 181 39.19 4.17 -7.12
N GLN A 182 38.25 3.64 -6.34
CA GLN A 182 38.37 2.35 -5.68
C GLN A 182 38.50 1.20 -6.70
N ARG A 183 37.66 1.18 -7.73
CA ARG A 183 37.75 0.18 -8.81
C ARG A 183 39.06 0.25 -9.56
N LYS A 184 39.57 1.46 -9.85
CA LYS A 184 40.90 1.64 -10.47
C LYS A 184 42.03 1.12 -9.60
N ARG A 185 41.96 1.37 -8.28
CA ARG A 185 42.94 0.85 -7.32
C ARG A 185 42.96 -0.67 -7.27
N VAL A 186 41.77 -1.30 -7.17
CA VAL A 186 41.64 -2.77 -7.15
C VAL A 186 42.16 -3.36 -8.46
N ALA A 187 41.78 -2.81 -9.62
CA ALA A 187 42.25 -3.29 -10.90
C ALA A 187 43.79 -3.18 -11.05
N ALA A 188 44.38 -2.10 -10.59
CA ALA A 188 45.84 -1.94 -10.58
C ALA A 188 46.55 -2.95 -9.67
N GLN A 189 45.94 -3.25 -8.51
CA GLN A 189 46.47 -4.22 -7.57
C GLN A 189 46.40 -5.66 -8.15
N GLU A 190 45.30 -6.04 -8.75
CA GLU A 190 45.10 -7.33 -9.43
C GLU A 190 46.08 -7.50 -10.61
N LEU A 191 46.30 -6.45 -11.41
CA LEU A 191 47.29 -6.48 -12.51
C LEU A 191 48.71 -6.66 -11.97
N ALA A 192 49.10 -5.94 -10.93
CA ALA A 192 50.41 -6.05 -10.31
C ALA A 192 50.65 -7.44 -9.71
N GLU A 193 49.60 -8.04 -9.11
CA GLU A 193 49.66 -9.40 -8.56
C GLU A 193 49.78 -10.46 -9.68
N ALA A 194 49.03 -10.28 -10.76
CA ALA A 194 49.15 -11.16 -11.93
C ALA A 194 50.52 -11.10 -12.60
N ASP A 195 51.11 -9.90 -12.70
CA ASP A 195 52.47 -9.74 -13.26
C ASP A 195 53.51 -10.33 -12.31
N LYS A 196 53.37 -10.20 -10.99
CA LYS A 196 54.23 -10.85 -10.01
C LYS A 196 54.20 -12.37 -10.16
N ILE A 197 52.99 -12.97 -10.31
CA ILE A 197 52.82 -14.42 -10.50
C ILE A 197 53.52 -14.86 -11.81
N LYS A 198 53.39 -14.10 -12.91
CA LYS A 198 54.05 -14.41 -14.18
C LYS A 198 55.57 -14.39 -14.05
N ILE A 199 56.13 -13.42 -13.34
CA ILE A 199 57.59 -13.29 -13.14
C ILE A 199 58.10 -14.46 -12.30
N VAL A 200 57.40 -14.85 -11.23
CA VAL A 200 57.78 -15.97 -10.38
C VAL A 200 57.73 -17.31 -11.13
N THR A 201 56.62 -17.56 -11.88
CA THR A 201 56.48 -18.78 -12.70
C THR A 201 57.45 -18.87 -13.88
N ALA A 202 58.00 -17.74 -14.37
CA ALA A 202 59.00 -17.73 -15.43
C ALA A 202 60.45 -17.89 -14.88
N ALA A 203 60.65 -17.77 -13.56
CA ALA A 203 61.94 -17.90 -12.89
C ALA A 203 62.18 -19.29 -12.26
N GLU A 204 61.14 -20.15 -12.24
CA GLU A 204 61.20 -21.57 -11.93
C GLU A 204 61.37 -22.41 -13.22
#